data_6422f0ff71bfab5ca35e18d1bdd800af
#
_entry.id   6422f0ff71bfab5ca35e18d1bdd800af
#
_cell.length_a   1.000
_cell.length_b   1.000
_cell.length_c   1.000
_cell.angle_alpha   90.00
_cell.angle_beta   90.00
_cell.angle_gamma   90.00
#
_symmetry.space_group_name_H-M   'P 1'
#
loop_
_entity.id
_entity.type
_entity.pdbx_description
1 polymer ?
#
loop_
_entity_poly.entity_id
_entity_poly.type
_entity_poly.pdbx_seq_one_letter_code
_entity_poly.pdbx_strand_id
1 'polypeptide(L)'
;MRPASMARPALALLFNAAVWGLSWIAFKALHRHGLHPLWSTAIVYAGGLAALLLWRPGSVRVLWAHPYLLGLMAAAGLTNVGFNWAVTVGDVVRVTLLFYLMPVWSIGLAWWLLGERPTRAALLRLLLALAGLVLVLHRPGAAWPLPSGAADFLALLGGFCFALTNALLRRWRDTPRDARVLAMFAGGLLMSSALALGGLAGDAPPALSTDWLPWALALTLAFLAGNLALQYGAARLPAHVTALIMLAEVVIAAVSAVLLGAAQPTPATWAGGALIVLVALLSLRPAPRQPPSP
;
A
#
# COMPACT_ATOMS: atom_id res chain seq x y z
N MET A 1 -9.62 -26.97 -12.09
CA MET A 1 -10.64 -26.20 -11.32
C MET A 1 -11.71 -25.70 -12.28
N ARG A 2 -12.99 -25.87 -11.97
CA ARG A 2 -14.10 -25.40 -12.85
C ARG A 2 -14.14 -23.86 -12.87
N PRO A 3 -14.43 -23.18 -13.99
CA PRO A 3 -14.41 -21.72 -14.11
C PRO A 3 -15.31 -21.01 -13.09
N ALA A 4 -16.43 -21.60 -12.70
CA ALA A 4 -17.30 -21.04 -11.66
C ALA A 4 -16.66 -21.01 -10.25
N SER A 5 -15.61 -21.77 -9.99
CA SER A 5 -14.91 -21.79 -8.69
C SER A 5 -13.91 -20.64 -8.52
N MET A 6 -13.49 -19.99 -9.61
CA MET A 6 -12.52 -18.87 -9.56
C MET A 6 -13.20 -17.50 -9.46
N ALA A 7 -14.48 -17.38 -9.81
CA ALA A 7 -15.18 -16.09 -9.84
C ALA A 7 -15.31 -15.45 -8.44
N ARG A 8 -15.72 -16.20 -7.43
CA ARG A 8 -15.86 -15.69 -6.06
C ARG A 8 -14.55 -15.18 -5.46
N PRO A 9 -13.42 -15.93 -5.52
CA PRO A 9 -12.12 -15.41 -5.10
C PRO A 9 -11.68 -14.16 -5.87
N ALA A 10 -11.91 -14.09 -7.18
CA ALA A 10 -11.56 -12.93 -8.00
C ALA A 10 -12.40 -11.70 -7.62
N LEU A 11 -13.71 -11.85 -7.40
CA LEU A 11 -14.58 -10.79 -6.91
C LEU A 11 -14.16 -10.27 -5.53
N ALA A 12 -13.71 -11.15 -4.64
CA ALA A 12 -13.20 -10.74 -3.33
C ALA A 12 -11.93 -9.89 -3.47
N LEU A 13 -11.02 -10.24 -4.39
CA LEU A 13 -9.84 -9.43 -4.66
C LEU A 13 -10.18 -8.09 -5.32
N LEU A 14 -11.14 -8.06 -6.24
CA LEU A 14 -11.63 -6.82 -6.84
C LEU A 14 -12.28 -5.91 -5.80
N PHE A 15 -13.04 -6.49 -4.86
CA PHE A 15 -13.60 -5.73 -3.74
C PHE A 15 -12.49 -5.11 -2.88
N ASN A 16 -11.44 -5.87 -2.54
CA ASN A 16 -10.30 -5.30 -1.81
C ASN A 16 -9.60 -4.20 -2.62
N ALA A 17 -9.38 -4.40 -3.92
CA ALA A 17 -8.80 -3.38 -4.80
C ALA A 17 -9.68 -2.11 -4.85
N ALA A 18 -11.01 -2.27 -4.87
CA ALA A 18 -11.92 -1.14 -4.81
C ALA A 18 -11.87 -0.40 -3.46
N VAL A 19 -11.80 -1.12 -2.35
CA VAL A 19 -11.64 -0.53 -1.02
C VAL A 19 -10.40 0.36 -0.95
N TRP A 20 -9.24 -0.15 -1.39
CA TRP A 20 -8.00 0.63 -1.40
C TRP A 20 -8.03 1.75 -2.43
N GLY A 21 -8.47 1.47 -3.64
CA GLY A 21 -8.56 2.46 -4.73
C GLY A 21 -9.52 3.61 -4.47
N LEU A 22 -10.53 3.41 -3.61
CA LEU A 22 -11.48 4.45 -3.20
C LEU A 22 -11.19 5.05 -1.82
N SER A 23 -10.24 4.51 -1.06
CA SER A 23 -9.94 4.94 0.31
C SER A 23 -9.54 6.42 0.40
N TRP A 24 -8.92 6.97 -0.65
CA TRP A 24 -8.55 8.38 -0.74
C TRP A 24 -9.75 9.32 -0.54
N ILE A 25 -10.97 8.90 -0.95
CA ILE A 25 -12.20 9.69 -0.78
C ILE A 25 -12.46 9.91 0.71
N ALA A 26 -12.42 8.82 1.49
CA ALA A 26 -12.65 8.89 2.94
C ALA A 26 -11.51 9.64 3.64
N PHE A 27 -10.25 9.42 3.27
CA PHE A 27 -9.11 10.16 3.84
C PHE A 27 -9.20 11.67 3.56
N LYS A 28 -9.55 12.08 2.34
CA LYS A 28 -9.77 13.50 2.02
C LYS A 28 -11.00 14.07 2.74
N ALA A 29 -12.06 13.27 2.92
CA ALA A 29 -13.22 13.69 3.71
C ALA A 29 -12.84 13.91 5.18
N LEU A 30 -12.14 12.97 5.82
CA LEU A 30 -11.62 13.12 7.18
C LEU A 30 -10.76 14.37 7.34
N HIS A 31 -9.91 14.64 6.36
CA HIS A 31 -9.07 15.84 6.36
C HIS A 31 -9.88 17.13 6.24
N ARG A 32 -10.91 17.17 5.39
CA ARG A 32 -11.84 18.32 5.28
C ARG A 32 -12.58 18.61 6.57
N HIS A 33 -12.83 17.58 7.40
CA HIS A 33 -13.41 17.71 8.74
C HIS A 33 -12.36 17.98 9.83
N GLY A 34 -11.16 18.42 9.46
CA GLY A 34 -10.12 18.85 10.38
C GLY A 34 -9.20 17.75 10.93
N LEU A 35 -9.37 16.48 10.53
CA LEU A 35 -8.46 15.44 10.96
C LEU A 35 -7.16 15.48 10.16
N HIS A 36 -6.03 15.58 10.86
CA HIS A 36 -4.73 15.36 10.22
C HIS A 36 -4.62 13.91 9.73
N PRO A 37 -3.98 13.63 8.57
CA PRO A 37 -3.85 12.30 8.00
C PRO A 37 -3.26 11.25 8.95
N LEU A 38 -2.36 11.65 9.83
CA LEU A 38 -1.79 10.79 10.87
C LEU A 38 -2.84 10.33 11.86
N TRP A 39 -3.69 11.25 12.35
CA TRP A 39 -4.79 10.89 13.25
C TRP A 39 -5.86 10.05 12.56
N SER A 40 -6.19 10.36 11.29
CA SER A 40 -7.10 9.54 10.49
C SER A 40 -6.60 8.11 10.38
N THR A 41 -5.31 7.93 10.06
CA THR A 41 -4.68 6.60 9.98
C THR A 41 -4.68 5.93 11.35
N ALA A 42 -4.25 6.61 12.42
CA ALA A 42 -4.23 6.04 13.78
C ALA A 42 -5.60 5.54 14.23
N ILE A 43 -6.66 6.33 14.04
CA ILE A 43 -8.04 5.99 14.44
C ILE A 43 -8.56 4.77 13.65
N VAL A 44 -8.37 4.76 12.34
CA VAL A 44 -8.81 3.64 11.48
C VAL A 44 -8.10 2.35 11.86
N TYR A 45 -6.78 2.42 12.09
CA TYR A 45 -5.99 1.25 12.49
C TYR A 45 -6.23 0.83 13.94
N ALA A 46 -6.56 1.76 14.83
CA ALA A 46 -7.02 1.45 16.19
C ALA A 46 -8.30 0.63 16.18
N GLY A 47 -9.30 1.05 15.39
CA GLY A 47 -10.54 0.31 15.22
C GLY A 47 -10.33 -1.08 14.64
N GLY A 48 -9.49 -1.20 13.61
CA GLY A 48 -9.13 -2.49 13.02
C GLY A 48 -8.37 -3.40 13.99
N LEU A 49 -7.42 -2.84 14.74
CA LEU A 49 -6.68 -3.55 15.78
C LEU A 49 -7.61 -4.04 16.90
N ALA A 50 -8.51 -3.19 17.39
CA ALA A 50 -9.49 -3.55 18.41
C ALA A 50 -10.38 -4.72 17.95
N ALA A 51 -10.92 -4.64 16.73
CA ALA A 51 -11.71 -5.73 16.16
C ALA A 51 -10.93 -7.04 16.05
N LEU A 52 -9.66 -6.97 15.63
CA LEU A 52 -8.78 -8.14 15.53
C LEU A 52 -8.47 -8.76 16.90
N LEU A 53 -8.24 -7.92 17.92
CA LEU A 53 -7.96 -8.37 19.29
C LEU A 53 -9.20 -9.02 19.93
N LEU A 54 -10.38 -8.48 19.67
CA LEU A 54 -11.64 -9.07 20.14
C LEU A 54 -11.88 -10.45 19.49
N TRP A 55 -11.52 -10.59 18.21
CA TRP A 55 -11.70 -11.86 17.49
C TRP A 55 -10.60 -12.90 17.80
N ARG A 56 -9.35 -12.44 18.00
CA ARG A 56 -8.16 -13.29 18.20
C ARG A 56 -7.26 -12.76 19.34
N PRO A 57 -7.71 -12.79 20.59
CA PRO A 57 -6.96 -12.20 21.71
C PRO A 57 -5.58 -12.86 21.94
N GLY A 58 -5.43 -14.13 21.59
CA GLY A 58 -4.16 -14.84 21.67
C GLY A 58 -3.04 -14.34 20.77
N SER A 59 -3.36 -13.56 19.73
CA SER A 59 -2.37 -13.04 18.77
C SER A 59 -1.31 -12.15 19.41
N VAL A 60 -1.64 -11.45 20.50
CA VAL A 60 -0.70 -10.61 21.27
C VAL A 60 0.44 -11.41 21.84
N ARG A 61 0.13 -12.55 22.48
CA ARG A 61 1.15 -13.44 23.05
C ARG A 61 2.12 -13.95 21.99
N VAL A 62 1.59 -14.29 20.81
CA VAL A 62 2.39 -14.75 19.67
C VAL A 62 3.26 -13.62 19.12
N LEU A 63 2.77 -12.38 19.08
CA LEU A 63 3.56 -11.22 18.65
C LEU A 63 4.78 -11.02 19.57
N TRP A 64 4.59 -11.06 20.87
CA TRP A 64 5.68 -10.93 21.85
C TRP A 64 6.70 -12.08 21.80
N ALA A 65 6.27 -13.28 21.39
CA ALA A 65 7.16 -14.40 21.17
C ALA A 65 8.08 -14.24 19.94
N HIS A 66 7.80 -13.27 19.06
CA HIS A 66 8.51 -13.05 17.81
C HIS A 66 8.96 -11.58 17.66
N PRO A 67 9.98 -11.11 18.42
CA PRO A 67 10.37 -9.71 18.48
C PRO A 67 10.82 -9.13 17.13
N TYR A 68 11.28 -9.96 16.20
CA TYR A 68 11.63 -9.53 14.84
C TYR A 68 10.41 -8.97 14.08
N LEU A 69 9.17 -9.26 14.49
CA LEU A 69 7.95 -8.66 13.92
C LEU A 69 7.85 -7.15 14.20
N LEU A 70 8.64 -6.58 15.12
CA LEU A 70 8.77 -5.13 15.28
C LEU A 70 9.26 -4.46 13.98
N GLY A 71 10.16 -5.11 13.22
CA GLY A 71 10.58 -4.63 11.91
C GLY A 71 9.42 -4.63 10.89
N LEU A 72 8.58 -5.67 10.90
CA LEU A 72 7.37 -5.72 10.08
C LEU A 72 6.35 -4.66 10.51
N MET A 73 6.18 -4.46 11.81
CA MET A 73 5.32 -3.43 12.39
C MET A 73 5.73 -2.03 11.93
N ALA A 74 7.03 -1.70 12.02
CA ALA A 74 7.56 -0.42 11.57
C ALA A 74 7.40 -0.22 10.06
N ALA A 75 7.77 -1.22 9.25
CA ALA A 75 7.65 -1.14 7.80
C ALA A 75 6.20 -0.99 7.34
N ALA A 76 5.27 -1.79 7.87
CA ALA A 76 3.85 -1.70 7.54
C ALA A 76 3.24 -0.37 8.05
N GLY A 77 3.63 0.08 9.23
CA GLY A 77 3.19 1.36 9.80
C GLY A 77 3.62 2.54 8.93
N LEU A 78 4.89 2.60 8.54
CA LEU A 78 5.41 3.64 7.67
C LEU A 78 4.82 3.56 6.24
N THR A 79 4.48 2.37 5.74
CA THR A 79 3.71 2.22 4.51
C THR A 79 2.40 2.99 4.59
N ASN A 80 1.64 2.76 5.66
CA ASN A 80 0.32 3.38 5.83
C ASN A 80 0.41 4.88 6.10
N VAL A 81 1.37 5.31 6.91
CA VAL A 81 1.66 6.74 7.10
C VAL A 81 2.00 7.39 5.77
N GLY A 82 2.94 6.84 5.02
CA GLY A 82 3.39 7.42 3.77
C GLY A 82 2.27 7.51 2.73
N PHE A 83 1.56 6.40 2.49
CA PHE A 83 0.49 6.38 1.48
C PHE A 83 -0.73 7.22 1.88
N ASN A 84 -1.26 7.00 3.09
CA ASN A 84 -2.49 7.65 3.52
C ASN A 84 -2.32 9.17 3.64
N TRP A 85 -1.18 9.62 4.14
CA TRP A 85 -0.88 11.05 4.20
C TRP A 85 -0.67 11.63 2.81
N ALA A 86 0.14 10.98 1.96
CA ALA A 86 0.37 11.43 0.60
C ALA A 86 -0.93 11.60 -0.20
N VAL A 87 -1.80 10.56 -0.20
CA VAL A 87 -3.05 10.57 -0.98
C VAL A 87 -4.08 11.58 -0.45
N THR A 88 -3.98 11.94 0.83
CA THR A 88 -4.85 12.94 1.45
C THR A 88 -4.49 14.34 0.97
N VAL A 89 -3.19 14.70 0.96
CA VAL A 89 -2.74 16.08 0.68
C VAL A 89 -2.28 16.30 -0.76
N GLY A 90 -1.96 15.22 -1.48
CA GLY A 90 -1.44 15.27 -2.84
C GLY A 90 -2.48 14.99 -3.93
N ASP A 91 -2.00 14.99 -5.19
CA ASP A 91 -2.74 14.48 -6.33
C ASP A 91 -2.83 12.95 -6.26
N VAL A 92 -4.05 12.42 -6.29
CA VAL A 92 -4.33 10.99 -6.07
C VAL A 92 -3.65 10.11 -7.13
N VAL A 93 -3.71 10.51 -8.41
CA VAL A 93 -3.11 9.74 -9.51
C VAL A 93 -1.59 9.72 -9.38
N ARG A 94 -0.99 10.90 -9.18
CA ARG A 94 0.45 11.04 -9.04
C ARG A 94 0.99 10.27 -7.84
N VAL A 95 0.36 10.42 -6.66
CA VAL A 95 0.73 9.70 -5.44
C VAL A 95 0.63 8.19 -5.62
N THR A 96 -0.48 7.70 -6.20
CA THR A 96 -0.66 6.27 -6.44
C THR A 96 0.42 5.73 -7.39
N LEU A 97 0.73 6.44 -8.47
CA LEU A 97 1.78 6.02 -9.41
C LEU A 97 3.18 6.00 -8.78
N LEU A 98 3.51 7.00 -7.95
CA LEU A 98 4.79 7.04 -7.22
C LEU A 98 4.89 5.90 -6.19
N PHE A 99 3.81 5.61 -5.48
CA PHE A 99 3.75 4.45 -4.58
C PHE A 99 3.95 3.13 -5.33
N TYR A 100 3.37 2.99 -6.52
CA TYR A 100 3.50 1.78 -7.35
C TYR A 100 4.87 1.62 -8.03
N LEU A 101 5.86 2.45 -7.68
CA LEU A 101 7.28 2.16 -7.95
C LEU A 101 7.86 1.04 -7.05
N MET A 102 7.06 0.46 -6.18
CA MET A 102 7.48 -0.66 -5.31
C MET A 102 8.23 -1.81 -6.03
N PRO A 103 8.01 -2.17 -7.31
CA PRO A 103 8.83 -3.17 -7.98
C PRO A 103 10.32 -2.80 -8.08
N VAL A 104 10.63 -1.50 -8.17
CA VAL A 104 12.01 -0.98 -8.17
C VAL A 104 12.69 -1.32 -6.85
N TRP A 105 12.03 -0.96 -5.74
CA TRP A 105 12.52 -1.23 -4.40
C TRP A 105 12.60 -2.72 -4.09
N SER A 106 11.61 -3.50 -4.59
CA SER A 106 11.56 -4.95 -4.39
C SER A 106 12.77 -5.68 -4.96
N ILE A 107 13.33 -5.21 -6.08
CA ILE A 107 14.54 -5.79 -6.69
C ILE A 107 15.74 -5.63 -5.74
N GLY A 108 15.97 -4.40 -5.24
CA GLY A 108 17.06 -4.12 -4.31
C GLY A 108 16.92 -4.87 -2.98
N LEU A 109 15.69 -4.87 -2.42
CA LEU A 109 15.39 -5.54 -1.16
C LEU A 109 15.47 -7.07 -1.27
N ALA A 110 15.05 -7.66 -2.40
CA ALA A 110 15.19 -9.10 -2.63
C ALA A 110 16.67 -9.51 -2.71
N TRP A 111 17.49 -8.69 -3.35
CA TRP A 111 18.92 -8.93 -3.37
C TRP A 111 19.56 -8.82 -1.97
N TRP A 112 19.26 -7.74 -1.26
CA TRP A 112 19.85 -7.47 0.05
C TRP A 112 19.37 -8.41 1.16
N LEU A 113 18.02 -8.61 1.28
CA LEU A 113 17.41 -9.37 2.38
C LEU A 113 17.31 -10.87 2.12
N LEU A 114 17.16 -11.26 0.84
CA LEU A 114 16.89 -12.64 0.45
C LEU A 114 18.06 -13.27 -0.33
N GLY A 115 19.11 -12.50 -0.65
CA GLY A 115 20.25 -12.98 -1.43
C GLY A 115 19.94 -13.25 -2.91
N GLU A 116 18.78 -12.81 -3.41
CA GLU A 116 18.33 -13.06 -4.78
C GLU A 116 19.04 -12.09 -5.75
N ARG A 117 19.89 -12.61 -6.62
CA ARG A 117 20.57 -11.77 -7.61
C ARG A 117 19.59 -11.29 -8.69
N PRO A 118 19.62 -9.98 -9.05
CA PRO A 118 18.75 -9.47 -10.09
C PRO A 118 19.10 -10.06 -11.46
N THR A 119 18.08 -10.50 -12.19
CA THR A 119 18.24 -10.99 -13.56
C THR A 119 18.28 -9.82 -14.55
N ARG A 120 18.79 -10.06 -15.78
CA ARG A 120 18.76 -9.04 -16.87
C ARG A 120 17.33 -8.52 -17.10
N ALA A 121 16.32 -9.39 -17.01
CA ALA A 121 14.91 -9.00 -17.14
C ALA A 121 14.45 -8.10 -15.97
N ALA A 122 14.95 -8.34 -14.75
CA ALA A 122 14.66 -7.46 -13.61
C ALA A 122 15.29 -6.07 -13.80
N LEU A 123 16.51 -6.00 -14.31
CA LEU A 123 17.18 -4.72 -14.60
C LEU A 123 16.48 -3.94 -15.73
N LEU A 124 16.01 -4.61 -16.78
CA LEU A 124 15.21 -3.95 -17.82
C LEU A 124 13.89 -3.38 -17.26
N ARG A 125 13.21 -4.13 -16.40
CA ARG A 125 12.00 -3.66 -15.70
C ARG A 125 12.31 -2.45 -14.80
N LEU A 126 13.46 -2.46 -14.13
CA LEU A 126 13.94 -1.32 -13.35
C LEU A 126 14.10 -0.07 -14.22
N LEU A 127 14.76 -0.19 -15.38
CA LEU A 127 14.94 0.92 -16.30
C LEU A 127 13.61 1.47 -16.83
N LEU A 128 12.67 0.59 -17.19
CA LEU A 128 11.33 1.00 -17.63
C LEU A 128 10.55 1.70 -16.50
N ALA A 129 10.65 1.20 -15.26
CA ALA A 129 10.00 1.85 -14.11
C ALA A 129 10.59 3.24 -13.84
N LEU A 130 11.92 3.39 -13.94
CA LEU A 130 12.58 4.69 -13.81
C LEU A 130 12.20 5.66 -14.92
N ALA A 131 12.05 5.20 -16.16
CA ALA A 131 11.54 6.03 -17.26
C ALA A 131 10.09 6.47 -16.99
N GLY A 132 9.24 5.56 -16.49
CA GLY A 132 7.89 5.89 -16.05
C GLY A 132 7.87 6.93 -14.92
N LEU A 133 8.77 6.78 -13.93
CA LEU A 133 8.93 7.76 -12.85
C LEU A 133 9.27 9.15 -13.36
N VAL A 134 10.25 9.26 -14.27
CA VAL A 134 10.65 10.54 -14.88
C VAL A 134 9.45 11.21 -15.54
N LEU A 135 8.63 10.47 -16.30
CA LEU A 135 7.43 11.00 -16.94
C LEU A 135 6.36 11.46 -15.91
N VAL A 136 6.13 10.69 -14.84
CA VAL A 136 5.17 11.07 -13.77
C VAL A 136 5.63 12.32 -13.03
N LEU A 137 6.93 12.43 -12.77
CA LEU A 137 7.50 13.60 -12.07
C LEU A 137 7.63 14.82 -12.97
N HIS A 138 7.60 14.64 -14.29
CA HIS A 138 7.74 15.75 -15.24
C HIS A 138 6.64 16.81 -15.02
N ARG A 139 7.08 18.06 -14.88
CA ARG A 139 6.21 19.23 -14.81
C ARG A 139 6.60 20.22 -15.91
N PRO A 140 5.66 20.75 -16.68
CA PRO A 140 5.94 21.79 -17.64
C PRO A 140 6.65 22.98 -16.95
N GLY A 141 7.77 23.44 -17.52
CA GLY A 141 8.57 24.55 -16.97
C GLY A 141 9.56 24.19 -15.84
N ALA A 142 9.57 22.94 -15.35
CA ALA A 142 10.59 22.48 -14.40
C ALA A 142 11.84 21.96 -15.13
N ALA A 143 13.05 22.38 -14.65
CA ALA A 143 14.31 21.96 -15.27
C ALA A 143 14.59 20.47 -15.11
N TRP A 144 14.13 19.85 -14.02
CA TRP A 144 14.36 18.42 -13.70
C TRP A 144 13.10 17.76 -13.15
N PRO A 145 12.85 16.47 -13.47
CA PRO A 145 11.73 15.70 -12.95
C PRO A 145 12.03 15.20 -11.53
N LEU A 146 12.07 16.10 -10.57
CA LEU A 146 12.30 15.76 -9.16
C LEU A 146 10.98 15.72 -8.37
N PRO A 147 10.94 14.95 -7.25
CA PRO A 147 9.88 15.10 -6.26
C PRO A 147 9.82 16.54 -5.78
N SER A 148 8.63 17.14 -5.74
CA SER A 148 8.49 18.59 -5.56
C SER A 148 7.76 18.99 -4.28
N GLY A 149 7.29 18.02 -3.50
CA GLY A 149 6.57 18.29 -2.27
C GLY A 149 6.46 17.09 -1.35
N ALA A 150 6.01 17.33 -0.13
CA ALA A 150 5.90 16.30 0.90
C ALA A 150 5.10 15.05 0.42
N ALA A 151 4.03 15.25 -0.36
CA ALA A 151 3.22 14.16 -0.89
C ALA A 151 4.02 13.21 -1.80
N ASP A 152 4.90 13.74 -2.66
CA ASP A 152 5.74 12.90 -3.54
C ASP A 152 6.72 12.04 -2.71
N PHE A 153 7.40 12.66 -1.71
CA PHE A 153 8.33 11.94 -0.84
C PHE A 153 7.63 10.90 0.03
N LEU A 154 6.46 11.23 0.57
CA LEU A 154 5.65 10.31 1.36
C LEU A 154 5.17 9.13 0.52
N ALA A 155 4.77 9.36 -0.74
CA ALA A 155 4.38 8.30 -1.66
C ALA A 155 5.54 7.34 -1.97
N LEU A 156 6.73 7.89 -2.26
CA LEU A 156 7.95 7.09 -2.50
C LEU A 156 8.37 6.32 -1.25
N LEU A 157 8.35 6.95 -0.08
CA LEU A 157 8.62 6.29 1.20
C LEU A 157 7.62 5.16 1.48
N GLY A 158 6.32 5.44 1.28
CA GLY A 158 5.27 4.44 1.42
C GLY A 158 5.48 3.24 0.51
N GLY A 159 5.82 3.47 -0.77
CA GLY A 159 6.13 2.42 -1.75
C GLY A 159 7.37 1.60 -1.38
N PHE A 160 8.43 2.24 -0.88
CA PHE A 160 9.62 1.57 -0.35
C PHE A 160 9.26 0.69 0.86
N CYS A 161 8.57 1.26 1.85
CA CYS A 161 8.16 0.55 3.06
C CYS A 161 7.19 -0.60 2.74
N PHE A 162 6.34 -0.46 1.73
CA PHE A 162 5.48 -1.55 1.26
C PHE A 162 6.29 -2.69 0.63
N ALA A 163 7.29 -2.38 -0.19
CA ALA A 163 8.19 -3.38 -0.73
C ALA A 163 8.98 -4.08 0.39
N LEU A 164 9.44 -3.34 1.39
CA LEU A 164 10.09 -3.87 2.59
C LEU A 164 9.15 -4.78 3.38
N THR A 165 7.91 -4.35 3.62
CA THR A 165 6.86 -5.16 4.28
C THR A 165 6.69 -6.50 3.57
N ASN A 166 6.57 -6.50 2.24
CA ASN A 166 6.43 -7.73 1.45
C ASN A 166 7.68 -8.62 1.53
N ALA A 167 8.89 -8.06 1.49
CA ALA A 167 10.13 -8.80 1.66
C ALA A 167 10.23 -9.44 3.05
N LEU A 168 9.84 -8.72 4.11
CA LEU A 168 9.81 -9.24 5.48
C LEU A 168 8.74 -10.32 5.67
N LEU A 169 7.55 -10.16 5.10
CA LEU A 169 6.50 -11.19 5.10
C LEU A 169 6.96 -12.47 4.42
N ARG A 170 7.75 -12.35 3.34
CA ARG A 170 8.34 -13.48 2.64
C ARG A 170 9.46 -14.14 3.45
N ARG A 171 10.33 -13.34 4.08
CA ARG A 171 11.41 -13.82 4.93
C ARG A 171 10.89 -14.59 6.13
N TRP A 172 9.79 -14.12 6.74
CA TRP A 172 9.18 -14.70 7.94
C TRP A 172 7.85 -15.41 7.64
N ARG A 173 7.77 -16.07 6.50
CA ARG A 173 6.55 -16.77 6.05
C ARG A 173 6.05 -17.84 7.01
N ASP A 174 6.97 -18.46 7.78
CA ASP A 174 6.68 -19.54 8.72
C ASP A 174 6.16 -19.03 10.08
N THR A 175 6.18 -17.71 10.31
CA THR A 175 5.57 -17.09 11.50
C THR A 175 4.04 -17.20 11.44
N PRO A 176 3.35 -17.41 12.57
CA PRO A 176 1.90 -17.45 12.61
C PRO A 176 1.26 -16.23 11.95
N ARG A 177 0.26 -16.49 11.11
CA ARG A 177 -0.40 -15.47 10.30
C ARG A 177 -1.03 -14.37 11.15
N ASP A 178 -1.71 -14.76 12.25
CA ASP A 178 -2.41 -13.83 13.14
C ASP A 178 -1.43 -12.82 13.75
N ALA A 179 -0.21 -13.24 14.11
CA ALA A 179 0.82 -12.35 14.64
C ALA A 179 1.32 -11.35 13.58
N ARG A 180 1.48 -11.78 12.33
CA ARG A 180 1.89 -10.89 11.23
C ARG A 180 0.81 -9.85 10.92
N VAL A 181 -0.46 -10.25 10.90
CA VAL A 181 -1.58 -9.32 10.70
C VAL A 181 -1.68 -8.34 11.87
N LEU A 182 -1.55 -8.83 13.11
CA LEU A 182 -1.53 -7.98 14.31
C LEU A 182 -0.40 -6.96 14.24
N ALA A 183 0.82 -7.37 13.86
CA ALA A 183 1.97 -6.48 13.70
C ALA A 183 1.69 -5.38 12.67
N MET A 184 1.06 -5.69 11.54
CA MET A 184 0.75 -4.70 10.51
C MET A 184 -0.28 -3.67 10.99
N PHE A 185 -1.37 -4.11 11.66
CA PHE A 185 -2.36 -3.18 12.22
C PHE A 185 -1.80 -2.36 13.37
N ALA A 186 -1.06 -3.00 14.29
CA ALA A 186 -0.39 -2.29 15.38
C ALA A 186 0.63 -1.27 14.83
N GLY A 187 1.34 -1.61 13.76
CA GLY A 187 2.26 -0.70 13.08
C GLY A 187 1.58 0.55 12.56
N GLY A 188 0.44 0.40 11.87
CA GLY A 188 -0.37 1.51 11.38
C GLY A 188 -0.79 2.46 12.52
N LEU A 189 -1.29 1.90 13.62
CA LEU A 189 -1.65 2.68 14.80
C LEU A 189 -0.44 3.35 15.44
N LEU A 190 0.60 2.58 15.79
CA LEU A 190 1.71 3.08 16.60
C LEU A 190 2.57 4.09 15.85
N MET A 191 2.89 3.84 14.57
CA MET A 191 3.69 4.78 13.77
C MET A 191 2.95 6.08 13.51
N SER A 192 1.65 6.00 13.17
CA SER A 192 0.85 7.21 12.95
C SER A 192 0.68 8.01 14.24
N SER A 193 0.39 7.35 15.37
CA SER A 193 0.25 8.02 16.67
C SER A 193 1.57 8.62 17.16
N ALA A 194 2.69 7.90 17.00
CA ALA A 194 4.00 8.39 17.43
C ALA A 194 4.40 9.65 16.66
N LEU A 195 4.19 9.67 15.34
CA LEU A 195 4.48 10.84 14.50
C LEU A 195 3.52 12.00 14.78
N ALA A 196 2.24 11.70 15.03
CA ALA A 196 1.25 12.72 15.38
C ALA A 196 1.59 13.39 16.73
N LEU A 197 1.86 12.59 17.77
CA LEU A 197 2.27 13.06 19.10
C LEU A 197 3.65 13.70 19.10
N GLY A 198 4.51 13.35 18.14
CA GLY A 198 5.81 13.98 17.89
C GLY A 198 5.73 15.37 17.26
N GLY A 199 4.52 15.95 17.12
CA GLY A 199 4.30 17.32 16.66
C GLY A 199 4.01 17.47 15.16
N LEU A 200 3.97 16.35 14.38
CA LEU A 200 3.69 16.44 12.95
C LEU A 200 2.20 16.62 12.61
N ALA A 201 1.31 16.48 13.59
CA ALA A 201 -0.14 16.63 13.42
C ALA A 201 -0.76 17.75 14.27
N GLY A 202 0.07 18.64 14.83
CA GLY A 202 -0.34 19.66 15.78
C GLY A 202 -0.30 19.16 17.24
N ASP A 203 -0.64 20.05 18.17
CA ASP A 203 -0.33 19.86 19.59
C ASP A 203 -1.34 18.97 20.36
N ALA A 204 -2.48 18.64 19.80
CA ALA A 204 -3.50 17.88 20.51
C ALA A 204 -4.15 16.78 19.66
N PRO A 205 -4.51 15.64 20.30
CA PRO A 205 -5.40 14.64 19.67
C PRO A 205 -6.75 15.27 19.30
N PRO A 206 -7.37 14.82 18.18
CA PRO A 206 -8.66 15.37 17.77
C PRO A 206 -9.74 15.01 18.79
N ALA A 207 -10.62 15.98 19.10
CA ALA A 207 -11.82 15.72 19.86
C ALA A 207 -12.78 14.82 19.04
N LEU A 208 -13.55 13.99 19.72
CA LEU A 208 -14.61 13.20 19.08
C LEU A 208 -15.66 14.15 18.48
N SER A 209 -15.98 13.94 17.21
CA SER A 209 -16.98 14.72 16.49
C SER A 209 -17.85 13.81 15.63
N THR A 210 -19.13 14.14 15.55
CA THR A 210 -20.10 13.49 14.65
C THR A 210 -19.78 13.73 13.17
N ASP A 211 -18.98 14.75 12.86
CA ASP A 211 -18.69 15.14 11.48
C ASP A 211 -17.71 14.18 10.79
N TRP A 212 -16.69 13.71 11.50
CA TRP A 212 -15.68 12.81 10.95
C TRP A 212 -15.85 11.35 11.37
N LEU A 213 -16.51 11.07 12.49
CA LEU A 213 -16.66 9.71 13.04
C LEU A 213 -17.29 8.71 12.05
N PRO A 214 -18.36 9.07 11.29
CA PRO A 214 -18.94 8.15 10.30
C PRO A 214 -17.95 7.75 9.20
N TRP A 215 -17.12 8.68 8.73
CA TRP A 215 -16.07 8.41 7.73
C TRP A 215 -14.99 7.47 8.26
N ALA A 216 -14.56 7.69 9.51
CA ALA A 216 -13.56 6.83 10.16
C ALA A 216 -14.11 5.41 10.37
N LEU A 217 -15.36 5.27 10.84
CA LEU A 217 -16.02 3.97 11.00
C LEU A 217 -16.20 3.26 9.66
N ALA A 218 -16.70 3.96 8.64
CA ALA A 218 -16.86 3.40 7.30
C ALA A 218 -15.53 2.89 6.73
N LEU A 219 -14.46 3.67 6.87
CA LEU A 219 -13.13 3.29 6.39
C LEU A 219 -12.54 2.11 7.19
N THR A 220 -12.74 2.08 8.50
CA THR A 220 -12.32 0.96 9.36
C THR A 220 -13.02 -0.33 8.93
N LEU A 221 -14.34 -0.30 8.75
CA LEU A 221 -15.12 -1.46 8.33
C LEU A 221 -14.73 -1.89 6.91
N ALA A 222 -14.53 -0.93 6.00
CA ALA A 222 -14.07 -1.20 4.63
C ALA A 222 -12.69 -1.88 4.64
N PHE A 223 -11.74 -1.40 5.43
CA PHE A 223 -10.41 -2.00 5.52
C PHE A 223 -10.44 -3.40 6.15
N LEU A 224 -11.26 -3.63 7.17
CA LEU A 224 -11.46 -4.96 7.75
C LEU A 224 -12.07 -5.92 6.72
N ALA A 225 -13.16 -5.52 6.07
CA ALA A 225 -13.81 -6.32 5.03
C ALA A 225 -12.90 -6.56 3.83
N GLY A 226 -12.18 -5.52 3.36
CA GLY A 226 -11.19 -5.62 2.30
C GLY A 226 -10.07 -6.59 2.63
N ASN A 227 -9.54 -6.53 3.85
CA ASN A 227 -8.48 -7.44 4.30
C ASN A 227 -8.96 -8.90 4.36
N LEU A 228 -10.18 -9.14 4.86
CA LEU A 228 -10.79 -10.48 4.85
C LEU A 228 -10.99 -11.00 3.41
N ALA A 229 -11.45 -10.14 2.52
CA ALA A 229 -11.65 -10.45 1.11
C ALA A 229 -10.32 -10.75 0.39
N LEU A 230 -9.27 -9.95 0.66
CA LEU A 230 -7.91 -10.22 0.18
C LEU A 230 -7.42 -11.59 0.63
N GLN A 231 -7.56 -11.90 1.91
CA GLN A 231 -7.13 -13.17 2.46
C GLN A 231 -7.90 -14.35 1.86
N TYR A 232 -9.21 -14.20 1.64
CA TYR A 232 -10.04 -15.22 1.02
C TYR A 232 -9.62 -15.47 -0.43
N GLY A 233 -9.43 -14.40 -1.21
CA GLY A 233 -9.06 -14.47 -2.62
C GLY A 233 -7.64 -14.98 -2.83
N ALA A 234 -6.66 -14.41 -2.14
CA ALA A 234 -5.25 -14.76 -2.27
C ALA A 234 -4.92 -16.20 -1.83
N ALA A 235 -5.70 -16.76 -0.89
CA ALA A 235 -5.54 -18.15 -0.49
C ALA A 235 -6.04 -19.17 -1.55
N ARG A 236 -6.82 -18.73 -2.53
CA ARG A 236 -7.51 -19.59 -3.51
C ARG A 236 -7.10 -19.38 -4.95
N LEU A 237 -6.38 -18.31 -5.23
CA LEU A 237 -5.89 -17.98 -6.58
C LEU A 237 -4.36 -18.04 -6.63
N PRO A 238 -3.79 -18.38 -7.80
CA PRO A 238 -2.35 -18.27 -8.01
C PRO A 238 -1.85 -16.85 -7.75
N ALA A 239 -0.64 -16.72 -7.20
CA ALA A 239 -0.09 -15.41 -6.81
C ALA A 239 -0.06 -14.40 -7.97
N HIS A 240 0.27 -14.83 -9.19
CA HIS A 240 0.26 -13.95 -10.36
C HIS A 240 -1.14 -13.46 -10.73
N VAL A 241 -2.20 -14.29 -10.58
CA VAL A 241 -3.59 -13.89 -10.82
C VAL A 241 -4.05 -12.89 -9.75
N THR A 242 -3.72 -13.16 -8.49
CA THR A 242 -3.99 -12.25 -7.36
C THR A 242 -3.39 -10.89 -7.62
N ALA A 243 -2.10 -10.84 -7.97
CA ALA A 243 -1.40 -9.58 -8.20
C ALA A 243 -1.95 -8.81 -9.44
N LEU A 244 -2.35 -9.52 -10.51
CA LEU A 244 -3.02 -8.89 -11.66
C LEU A 244 -4.35 -8.24 -11.28
N ILE A 245 -5.17 -8.93 -10.48
CA ILE A 245 -6.45 -8.38 -10.03
C ILE A 245 -6.22 -7.17 -9.13
N MET A 246 -5.20 -7.21 -8.26
CA MET A 246 -4.88 -6.09 -7.37
C MET A 246 -4.42 -4.82 -8.12
N LEU A 247 -3.90 -4.93 -9.35
CA LEU A 247 -3.63 -3.75 -10.18
C LEU A 247 -4.88 -2.94 -10.54
N ALA A 248 -6.08 -3.53 -10.42
CA ALA A 248 -7.33 -2.79 -10.57
C ALA A 248 -7.45 -1.62 -9.58
N GLU A 249 -6.79 -1.69 -8.42
CA GLU A 249 -6.69 -0.59 -7.46
C GLU A 249 -6.20 0.71 -8.11
N VAL A 250 -5.11 0.65 -8.89
CA VAL A 250 -4.54 1.82 -9.58
C VAL A 250 -5.55 2.43 -10.54
N VAL A 251 -6.22 1.57 -11.31
CA VAL A 251 -7.24 2.01 -12.29
C VAL A 251 -8.42 2.64 -11.56
N ILE A 252 -8.92 2.01 -10.49
CA ILE A 252 -10.05 2.52 -9.70
C ILE A 252 -9.67 3.86 -9.05
N ALA A 253 -8.47 3.97 -8.46
CA ALA A 253 -8.00 5.22 -7.88
C ALA A 253 -7.89 6.33 -8.92
N ALA A 254 -7.27 6.05 -10.08
CA ALA A 254 -7.09 7.05 -11.13
C ALA A 254 -8.43 7.49 -11.74
N VAL A 255 -9.28 6.54 -12.11
CA VAL A 255 -10.59 6.85 -12.71
C VAL A 255 -11.48 7.62 -11.73
N SER A 256 -11.58 7.14 -10.48
CA SER A 256 -12.39 7.84 -9.46
C SER A 256 -11.85 9.24 -9.16
N ALA A 257 -10.53 9.44 -9.12
CA ALA A 257 -9.93 10.74 -8.86
C ALA A 257 -10.20 11.74 -10.00
N VAL A 258 -10.13 11.29 -11.25
CA VAL A 258 -10.45 12.13 -12.42
C VAL A 258 -11.95 12.46 -12.46
N LEU A 259 -12.81 11.46 -12.30
CA LEU A 259 -14.28 11.64 -12.33
C LEU A 259 -14.77 12.57 -11.21
N LEU A 260 -14.16 12.54 -10.05
CA LEU A 260 -14.50 13.40 -8.91
C LEU A 260 -13.72 14.72 -8.88
N GLY A 261 -12.95 15.04 -9.92
CA GLY A 261 -12.20 16.30 -10.04
C GLY A 261 -11.05 16.43 -9.04
N ALA A 262 -10.62 15.33 -8.42
CA ALA A 262 -9.54 15.32 -7.44
C ALA A 262 -8.14 15.21 -8.07
N ALA A 263 -8.05 14.92 -9.36
CA ALA A 263 -6.81 14.86 -10.12
C ALA A 263 -7.01 15.34 -11.57
N GLN A 264 -5.96 15.95 -12.13
CA GLN A 264 -5.90 16.39 -13.52
C GLN A 264 -4.56 15.91 -14.13
N PRO A 265 -4.44 14.62 -14.46
CA PRO A 265 -3.21 14.05 -14.95
C PRO A 265 -2.86 14.59 -16.34
N THR A 266 -1.58 14.94 -16.54
CA THR A 266 -1.05 15.37 -17.83
C THR A 266 -0.86 14.16 -18.76
N PRO A 267 -0.69 14.34 -20.09
CA PRO A 267 -0.32 13.25 -21.00
C PRO A 267 0.96 12.51 -20.56
N ALA A 268 1.95 13.24 -20.02
CA ALA A 268 3.17 12.65 -19.47
C ALA A 268 2.89 11.76 -18.25
N THR A 269 1.97 12.18 -17.37
CA THR A 269 1.53 11.38 -16.20
C THR A 269 0.85 10.08 -16.67
N TRP A 270 0.00 10.13 -17.69
CA TRP A 270 -0.62 8.94 -18.25
C TRP A 270 0.39 7.97 -18.91
N ALA A 271 1.33 8.51 -19.69
CA ALA A 271 2.38 7.71 -20.33
C ALA A 271 3.30 7.06 -19.27
N GLY A 272 3.73 7.81 -18.26
CA GLY A 272 4.54 7.30 -17.17
C GLY A 272 3.80 6.26 -16.33
N GLY A 273 2.51 6.49 -16.05
CA GLY A 273 1.63 5.54 -15.37
C GLY A 273 1.48 4.23 -16.14
N ALA A 274 1.29 4.29 -17.47
CA ALA A 274 1.23 3.11 -18.33
C ALA A 274 2.53 2.29 -18.28
N LEU A 275 3.70 2.94 -18.26
CA LEU A 275 4.99 2.25 -18.10
C LEU A 275 5.12 1.58 -16.73
N ILE A 276 4.74 2.25 -15.64
CA ILE A 276 4.79 1.69 -14.29
C ILE A 276 3.88 0.47 -14.17
N VAL A 277 2.64 0.57 -14.67
CA VAL A 277 1.69 -0.55 -14.70
C VAL A 277 2.22 -1.70 -15.57
N LEU A 278 2.80 -1.40 -16.75
CA LEU A 278 3.42 -2.42 -17.60
C LEU A 278 4.54 -3.16 -16.87
N VAL A 279 5.43 -2.44 -16.16
CA VAL A 279 6.49 -3.05 -15.36
C VAL A 279 5.93 -3.94 -14.26
N ALA A 280 4.88 -3.49 -13.57
CA ALA A 280 4.19 -4.29 -12.58
C ALA A 280 3.64 -5.59 -13.19
N LEU A 281 2.97 -5.52 -14.34
CA LEU A 281 2.47 -6.68 -15.09
C LEU A 281 3.60 -7.62 -15.53
N LEU A 282 4.70 -7.09 -16.06
CA LEU A 282 5.87 -7.88 -16.45
C LEU A 282 6.56 -8.55 -15.26
N SER A 283 6.47 -7.96 -14.07
CA SER A 283 7.04 -8.52 -12.84
C SER A 283 6.28 -9.74 -12.31
N LEU A 284 5.05 -9.96 -12.78
CA LEU A 284 4.23 -11.10 -12.41
C LEU A 284 4.57 -12.38 -13.20
N ARG A 285 5.34 -12.25 -14.30
CA ARG A 285 5.78 -13.41 -15.06
C ARG A 285 6.83 -14.18 -14.25
N PRO A 286 6.67 -15.52 -14.09
CA PRO A 286 7.67 -16.32 -13.41
C PRO A 286 9.03 -16.13 -14.09
N ALA A 287 10.09 -15.93 -13.32
CA ALA A 287 11.44 -15.99 -13.87
C ALA A 287 11.66 -17.38 -14.50
N PRO A 288 12.32 -17.49 -15.66
CA PRO A 288 12.74 -18.78 -16.18
C PRO A 288 13.51 -19.53 -15.09
N ARG A 289 13.14 -20.80 -14.86
CA ARG A 289 13.89 -21.65 -13.93
C ARG A 289 15.34 -21.63 -14.34
N GLN A 290 16.21 -21.13 -13.48
CA GLN A 290 17.64 -21.32 -13.68
C GLN A 290 17.92 -22.83 -13.66
N PRO A 291 18.66 -23.38 -14.63
CA PRO A 291 19.11 -24.77 -14.55
C PRO A 291 19.92 -24.93 -13.25
N PRO A 292 19.87 -26.10 -12.60
CA PRO A 292 20.70 -26.37 -11.43
C PRO A 292 22.16 -26.08 -11.80
N SER A 293 22.83 -25.32 -10.95
CA SER A 293 24.29 -25.11 -11.07
C SER A 293 24.98 -26.48 -11.03
N PRO A 294 25.95 -26.73 -11.94
CA PRO A 294 26.69 -28.00 -12.00
C PRO A 294 27.42 -28.28 -10.68
#